data_49a7a2e251333b55255d5ff2c2dffbe0
#
_entry.id   49a7a2e251333b55255d5ff2c2dffbe0
#
_cell.length_a   1.000
_cell.length_b   1.000
_cell.length_c   1.000
_cell.angle_alpha   90.00
_cell.angle_beta   90.00
_cell.angle_gamma   90.00
#
_symmetry.space_group_name_H-M   'P 1'
#
loop_
_entity.id
_entity.type
_entity.pdbx_description
1 polymer ?
#
loop_
_entity_poly.entity_id
_entity_poly.type
_entity_poly.pdbx_seq_one_letter_code
_entity_poly.pdbx_strand_id
1 'polypeptide(L)'
;SMIEWGGEVVNSEPDGKHTSTQMGSGHFPEEGFGKASYFRNVQVVDSSNNLKAPKGLGTFTEQSNCYDVQTGSNGDWGHYFYFGGPGRNPNCP
;
A
#
# COMPACT_ATOMS: atom_id res chain seq x y z
N SER A 1 17.60 10.79 -3.21
CA SER A 1 17.06 9.88 -2.19
C SER A 1 15.61 9.57 -2.47
N MET A 2 15.17 8.42 -2.01
CA MET A 2 13.80 7.93 -2.23
C MET A 2 13.11 7.74 -0.89
N ILE A 3 11.84 8.15 -0.80
CA ILE A 3 11.01 7.93 0.37
C ILE A 3 9.87 7.00 -0.03
N GLU A 4 9.63 5.98 0.79
CA GLU A 4 8.59 4.99 0.51
C GLU A 4 7.69 4.82 1.73
N TRP A 5 6.41 4.56 1.47
CA TRP A 5 5.44 4.17 2.48
C TRP A 5 4.72 2.93 1.98
N GLY A 6 4.36 2.02 2.87
CA GLY A 6 3.56 0.86 2.47
C GLY A 6 3.77 -0.35 3.33
N GLY A 7 3.43 -1.49 2.76
CA GLY A 7 3.61 -2.79 3.36
C GLY A 7 4.65 -3.62 2.62
N GLU A 8 5.20 -4.60 3.31
CA GLU A 8 6.17 -5.52 2.73
C GLU A 8 5.90 -6.94 3.24
N VAL A 9 5.94 -7.90 2.33
CA VAL A 9 5.78 -9.32 2.65
C VAL A 9 6.88 -10.09 1.94
N VAL A 10 7.52 -11.00 2.66
CA VAL A 10 8.52 -11.89 2.08
C VAL A 10 7.83 -13.16 1.61
N ASN A 11 8.04 -13.52 0.35
CA ASN A 11 7.50 -14.74 -0.23
C ASN A 11 8.61 -15.77 -0.35
N SER A 12 8.56 -16.79 0.51
CA SER A 12 9.54 -17.89 0.51
C SER A 12 8.92 -19.23 0.17
N GLU A 13 7.67 -19.23 -0.34
CA GLU A 13 6.99 -20.48 -0.69
C GLU A 13 7.63 -21.15 -1.91
N PRO A 14 7.78 -22.49 -1.90
CA PRO A 14 8.36 -23.20 -3.03
C PRO A 14 7.33 -23.45 -4.15
N ASP A 15 7.83 -23.96 -5.28
CA ASP A 15 7.03 -24.44 -6.41
C ASP A 15 6.14 -23.38 -7.06
N GLY A 16 6.59 -22.12 -7.03
CA GLY A 16 5.88 -21.02 -7.69
C GLY A 16 4.61 -20.57 -7.00
N LYS A 17 4.33 -21.10 -5.80
CA LYS A 17 3.17 -20.67 -5.02
C LYS A 17 3.47 -19.37 -4.30
N HIS A 18 2.45 -18.54 -4.13
CA HIS A 18 2.58 -17.33 -3.34
C HIS A 18 2.29 -17.63 -1.87
N THR A 19 2.95 -16.88 -0.97
CA THR A 19 2.67 -16.99 0.47
C THR A 19 1.24 -16.56 0.76
N SER A 20 0.64 -17.17 1.77
CA SER A 20 -0.69 -16.79 2.28
C SER A 20 -0.61 -15.72 3.36
N THR A 21 0.56 -15.12 3.57
CA THR A 21 0.71 -14.04 4.54
C THR A 21 -0.09 -12.83 4.09
N GLN A 22 -0.92 -12.31 4.99
CA GLN A 22 -1.71 -11.11 4.73
C GLN A 22 -0.85 -9.86 4.85
N MET A 23 -1.15 -8.86 4.03
CA MET A 23 -0.54 -7.54 4.13
C MET A 23 -1.59 -6.56 4.65
N GLY A 24 -1.22 -5.77 5.67
CA GLY A 24 -2.15 -4.87 6.32
C GLY A 24 -3.28 -5.62 6.99
N SER A 25 -4.52 -5.28 6.66
CA SER A 25 -5.70 -5.96 7.20
C SER A 25 -6.01 -7.28 6.50
N GLY A 26 -5.33 -7.58 5.41
CA GLY A 26 -5.62 -8.74 4.58
C GLY A 26 -6.72 -8.49 3.55
N HIS A 27 -7.23 -7.26 3.48
CA HIS A 27 -8.25 -6.84 2.52
C HIS A 27 -7.62 -6.02 1.41
N PHE A 28 -8.17 -6.12 0.20
CA PHE A 28 -7.71 -5.31 -0.92
C PHE A 28 -8.14 -3.84 -0.75
N PRO A 29 -7.40 -2.89 -1.39
CA PRO A 29 -7.71 -1.46 -1.28
C PRO A 29 -9.12 -1.08 -1.69
N GLU A 30 -9.71 -1.76 -2.68
CA GLU A 30 -11.05 -1.45 -3.16
C GLU A 30 -12.14 -1.68 -2.10
N GLU A 31 -11.84 -2.39 -1.02
CA GLU A 31 -12.80 -2.57 0.07
C GLU A 31 -12.90 -1.33 0.96
N GLY A 32 -11.93 -0.42 0.87
CA GLY A 32 -12.02 0.91 1.41
C GLY A 32 -11.94 1.01 2.92
N PHE A 33 -12.41 2.15 3.40
CA PHE A 33 -12.33 2.51 4.82
C PHE A 33 -13.12 1.52 5.68
N GLY A 34 -12.49 1.13 6.79
CA GLY A 34 -13.08 0.17 7.72
C GLY A 34 -12.69 -1.28 7.43
N LYS A 35 -12.15 -1.56 6.25
CA LYS A 35 -11.68 -2.91 5.89
C LYS A 35 -10.23 -2.91 5.43
N ALA A 36 -9.86 -2.09 4.46
CA ALA A 36 -8.49 -2.01 3.98
C ALA A 36 -7.63 -1.16 4.91
N SER A 37 -6.36 -1.50 5.06
CA SER A 37 -5.40 -0.68 5.78
C SER A 37 -5.07 0.56 4.96
N TYR A 38 -4.72 1.66 5.62
CA TYR A 38 -4.46 2.92 4.93
C TYR A 38 -3.42 3.77 5.65
N PHE A 39 -2.84 4.69 4.88
CA PHE A 39 -2.07 5.84 5.37
C PHE A 39 -2.79 7.08 4.88
N ARG A 40 -2.94 8.07 5.74
CA ARG A 40 -3.54 9.35 5.35
C ARG A 40 -2.63 10.50 5.74
N ASN A 41 -2.90 11.67 5.17
CA ASN A 41 -2.14 12.89 5.44
C ASN A 41 -0.63 12.65 5.26
N VAL A 42 -0.29 11.99 4.15
CA VAL A 42 1.11 11.67 3.84
C VAL A 42 1.85 12.97 3.52
N GLN A 43 2.94 13.20 4.21
CA GLN A 43 3.72 14.44 4.09
C GLN A 43 5.22 14.14 4.12
N VAL A 44 5.99 15.05 3.56
CA VAL A 44 7.46 15.01 3.63
C VAL A 44 7.95 16.29 4.26
N VAL A 45 9.18 16.24 4.80
CA VAL A 45 9.84 17.43 5.38
C VAL A 45 10.81 17.96 4.34
N ASP A 46 10.70 19.23 4.00
CA ASP A 46 11.58 19.86 3.03
C ASP A 46 12.90 20.34 3.68
N SER A 47 13.78 20.93 2.86
CA SER A 47 15.08 21.40 3.33
C SER A 47 14.99 22.55 4.32
N SER A 48 13.85 23.23 4.38
CA SER A 48 13.58 24.28 5.36
C SER A 48 12.89 23.78 6.62
N ASN A 49 12.78 22.46 6.77
CA ASN A 49 12.17 21.78 7.90
C ASN A 49 10.66 22.01 8.02
N ASN A 50 10.01 22.24 6.88
CA ASN A 50 8.55 22.41 6.83
C ASN A 50 7.90 21.12 6.30
N LEU A 51 6.75 20.77 6.86
CA LEU A 51 5.93 19.68 6.35
C LEU A 51 5.21 20.12 5.09
N LYS A 52 5.18 19.23 4.09
CA LYS A 52 4.45 19.50 2.84
C LYS A 52 3.98 18.20 2.21
N ALA A 53 2.98 18.33 1.33
CA ALA A 53 2.50 17.19 0.56
C ALA A 53 3.60 16.70 -0.39
N PRO A 54 3.75 15.38 -0.56
CA PRO A 54 4.72 14.85 -1.51
C PRO A 54 4.31 15.17 -2.94
N LYS A 55 5.30 15.31 -3.81
CA LYS A 55 5.09 15.51 -5.25
C LYS A 55 5.53 14.27 -5.99
N GLY A 56 4.86 13.97 -7.10
CA GLY A 56 5.27 12.88 -7.96
C GLY A 56 5.12 11.51 -7.32
N LEU A 57 4.11 11.33 -6.47
CA LEU A 57 3.83 10.02 -5.88
C LEU A 57 3.49 9.01 -6.97
N GLY A 58 4.18 7.87 -6.92
CA GLY A 58 3.85 6.72 -7.73
C GLY A 58 3.52 5.54 -6.86
N THR A 59 2.88 4.53 -7.45
CA THR A 59 2.58 3.29 -6.76
C THR A 59 3.44 2.17 -7.31
N PHE A 60 3.74 1.19 -6.46
CA PHE A 60 4.50 0.02 -6.86
C PHE A 60 3.89 -1.22 -6.21
N THR A 61 3.60 -2.21 -7.03
CA THR A 61 3.12 -3.51 -6.56
C THR A 61 3.64 -4.60 -7.49
N GLU A 62 4.22 -5.65 -6.94
CA GLU A 62 4.78 -6.75 -7.73
C GLU A 62 3.73 -7.81 -8.06
N GLN A 63 2.75 -8.01 -7.17
CA GLN A 63 1.74 -9.06 -7.30
C GLN A 63 0.38 -8.46 -6.94
N SER A 64 -0.16 -7.67 -7.87
CA SER A 64 -1.40 -6.93 -7.61
C SER A 64 -2.61 -7.82 -7.33
N ASN A 65 -2.57 -9.07 -7.77
CA ASN A 65 -3.64 -10.03 -7.47
C ASN A 65 -3.52 -10.63 -6.07
N CYS A 66 -2.39 -10.46 -5.41
CA CYS A 66 -2.19 -10.86 -4.02
C CYS A 66 -2.26 -9.66 -3.07
N TYR A 67 -1.65 -8.55 -3.47
CA TYR A 67 -1.58 -7.30 -2.71
C TYR A 67 -1.66 -6.13 -3.67
N ASP A 68 -2.36 -5.09 -3.30
CA ASP A 68 -2.49 -3.93 -4.17
C ASP A 68 -2.40 -2.63 -3.38
N VAL A 69 -2.40 -1.51 -4.08
CA VAL A 69 -2.36 -0.18 -3.50
C VAL A 69 -3.21 0.76 -4.35
N GLN A 70 -3.98 1.61 -3.69
CA GLN A 70 -4.78 2.66 -4.35
C GLN A 70 -4.54 3.99 -3.65
N THR A 71 -4.17 4.99 -4.42
CA THR A 71 -3.88 6.34 -3.91
C THR A 71 -5.03 7.29 -4.20
N GLY A 72 -5.07 8.37 -3.42
CA GLY A 72 -6.00 9.46 -3.65
C GLY A 72 -5.62 10.69 -2.84
N SER A 73 -6.41 11.74 -2.96
CA SER A 73 -6.26 12.91 -2.13
C SER A 73 -7.59 13.63 -1.96
N ASN A 74 -7.81 14.22 -0.78
CA ASN A 74 -9.00 15.04 -0.53
C ASN A 74 -8.70 16.05 0.58
N GLY A 75 -9.67 16.93 0.88
CA GLY A 75 -9.48 18.00 1.84
C GLY A 75 -9.35 17.53 3.28
N ASP A 76 -9.99 16.41 3.62
CA ASP A 76 -9.97 15.91 4.99
C ASP A 76 -8.74 15.06 5.30
N TRP A 77 -8.35 14.24 4.33
CA TRP A 77 -7.27 13.28 4.53
C TRP A 77 -5.94 13.71 3.91
N GLY A 78 -5.92 14.73 3.05
CA GLY A 78 -4.74 15.07 2.27
C GLY A 78 -4.42 13.93 1.29
N HIS A 79 -3.15 13.70 1.03
CA HIS A 79 -2.74 12.53 0.26
C HIS A 79 -2.88 11.27 1.12
N TYR A 80 -3.49 10.24 0.54
CA TYR A 80 -3.71 8.98 1.24
C TYR A 80 -3.55 7.81 0.28
N PHE A 81 -3.40 6.62 0.86
CA PHE A 81 -3.51 5.41 0.08
C PHE A 81 -4.02 4.27 0.95
N TYR A 82 -4.77 3.37 0.32
CA TYR A 82 -5.12 2.08 0.89
C TYR A 82 -4.16 1.05 0.34
N PHE A 83 -3.80 0.06 1.15
CA PHE A 83 -2.87 -0.97 0.73
C PHE A 83 -3.18 -2.29 1.43
N GLY A 84 -2.76 -3.39 0.81
CA GLY A 84 -2.84 -4.70 1.41
C GLY A 84 -3.45 -5.74 0.49
N GLY A 85 -3.75 -6.86 1.09
CA GLY A 85 -4.36 -7.97 0.40
C GLY A 85 -4.19 -9.27 1.16
N PRO A 86 -4.89 -10.33 0.72
CA PRO A 86 -4.91 -11.61 1.42
C PRO A 86 -3.67 -12.49 1.19
N GLY A 87 -2.83 -12.14 0.22
CA GLY A 87 -1.78 -13.04 -0.24
C GLY A 87 -2.36 -14.06 -1.19
N ARG A 88 -1.88 -15.31 -1.11
CA ARG A 88 -2.35 -16.38 -1.98
C ARG A 88 -3.87 -16.50 -1.95
N ASN A 89 -4.49 -16.52 -3.13
CA ASN A 89 -5.93 -16.62 -3.31
C ASN A 89 -6.21 -17.21 -4.71
N PRO A 90 -7.48 -17.48 -5.06
CA PRO A 90 -7.77 -18.08 -6.38
C PRO A 90 -7.23 -17.31 -7.58
N ASN A 91 -7.04 -16.00 -7.46
CA ASN A 91 -6.49 -15.17 -8.53
C ASN A 91 -4.98 -14.94 -8.40
N CYS A 92 -4.38 -15.44 -7.34
CA CYS A 92 -2.95 -15.31 -7.06
C CYS A 92 -2.45 -16.59 -6.39
N PRO A 93 -2.30 -17.67 -7.18
CA PRO A 93 -1.90 -18.98 -6.62
C PRO A 93 -0.41 -18.97 -6.15
#